data_b835143f59f3f34bd7cc174de9a91ebc
#
_entry.id   b835143f59f3f34bd7cc174de9a91ebc
#
_cell.length_a   1.000
_cell.length_b   1.000
_cell.length_c   1.000
_cell.angle_alpha   90.00
_cell.angle_beta   90.00
_cell.angle_gamma   90.00
#
_symmetry.space_group_name_H-M   'P 1'
#
loop_
_entity.id
_entity.type
_entity.pdbx_description
1 polymer ?
#
loop_
_entity_poly.entity_id
_entity_poly.type
_entity_poly.pdbx_seq_one_letter_code
_entity_poly.pdbx_strand_id
1 'polypeptide(L)'
;MIDRLKYAFSGLPPYDASVDETHAGLSRLLDAAQLDAVVITSQDEFISEYVPRRNNQRYALSGFDGSAGSGIFLGAAAARALGVPQFVLFVDGRYHLQAEQQCNPARVHVEKLGLNVSIWAAMADWLVAHAGRLKRVGYDGLRISVAQRDRLLDGTQAARFDWTSLVGREIDRAIALPGWVVERPIFELPESMTGVSVAQNLATLSQRLAAHTGAAKGRTAFVTCLADDLGYLLNSRGYHIPNASSHLGFLFVIGAQVVLFLPEGCDRCPVDLESYPVLQVIRRDFDELERFLAQFVAEHVCYGFEAVNCALVETVRRVWPRAGHADFSPVEAMRAAKTPEVLDQFRDAFARSSAAIADAMRWAKTGEPGRRHSEYDLARMINDAYGARSAVALTFTTIAANGANSASAHYTAASPEVELTEGELVLLDSGAYYEGGFATDCTRVVLRRTRPDTAAQPWQREIYTVALKACIKGLVTPFPKDATGGDVDAAVRQVCRDHGHDFGHGTGHGVGIHVHEGGVRFAPGSKYGLVPNAVISVEPGIYVPGKGGVRIENIVIIHPSEQEPDTMTFENLVTVGYDWDLIDLDLLTDDERDYLRDYERLCVERGTQVTACPLL
;
A
#
# COMPACT_ATOMS: atom_id res chain seq x y z
N MET A 1 21.31 -18.45 0.56
CA MET A 1 21.24 -17.57 -0.64
C MET A 1 21.34 -16.15 -0.13
N ILE A 2 22.36 -15.42 -0.49
CA ILE A 2 22.59 -14.07 0.06
C ILE A 2 21.59 -13.16 -0.62
N ASP A 3 20.66 -12.63 0.15
CA ASP A 3 19.83 -11.53 -0.26
C ASP A 3 20.73 -10.30 -0.43
N ARG A 4 20.78 -9.75 -1.63
CA ARG A 4 21.68 -8.63 -1.95
C ARG A 4 21.12 -7.29 -1.50
N LEU A 5 19.85 -7.24 -1.10
CA LEU A 5 19.21 -6.04 -0.59
C LEU A 5 19.63 -5.81 0.87
N LYS A 6 20.08 -4.60 1.19
CA LYS A 6 20.57 -4.22 2.52
C LYS A 6 19.56 -4.45 3.64
N TYR A 7 18.28 -4.22 3.36
CA TYR A 7 17.17 -4.33 4.30
C TYR A 7 16.19 -5.43 3.92
N ALA A 8 16.62 -6.39 3.12
CA ALA A 8 15.84 -7.57 2.88
C ALA A 8 15.47 -8.27 4.18
N PHE A 9 14.28 -8.82 4.19
CA PHE A 9 13.72 -9.44 5.39
C PHE A 9 14.40 -10.77 5.65
N SER A 10 15.56 -10.74 6.29
CA SER A 10 16.29 -11.93 6.67
C SER A 10 16.48 -11.98 8.18
N GLY A 11 16.17 -13.10 8.79
CA GLY A 11 16.57 -13.42 10.15
C GLY A 11 15.47 -13.66 11.18
N LEU A 12 14.21 -13.33 10.91
CA LEU A 12 13.12 -13.80 11.76
C LEU A 12 12.60 -15.13 11.24
N PRO A 13 12.41 -16.16 12.10
CA PRO A 13 11.87 -17.43 11.68
C PRO A 13 10.48 -17.23 11.06
N PRO A 14 10.12 -18.05 10.04
CA PRO A 14 8.77 -18.06 9.50
C PRO A 14 7.77 -18.21 10.66
N TYR A 15 6.71 -17.42 10.63
CA TYR A 15 5.61 -17.56 11.59
C TYR A 15 4.44 -18.21 10.85
N ASP A 16 4.16 -19.47 11.20
CA ASP A 16 2.99 -20.20 10.76
C ASP A 16 2.05 -20.38 11.95
N ALA A 17 0.91 -19.69 11.91
CA ALA A 17 -0.10 -19.78 12.95
C ALA A 17 -0.85 -21.11 12.85
N SER A 18 -1.05 -21.76 13.98
CA SER A 18 -2.07 -22.82 14.09
C SER A 18 -3.45 -22.16 14.23
N VAL A 19 -4.23 -22.16 13.14
CA VAL A 19 -5.59 -21.56 13.13
C VAL A 19 -6.47 -22.18 14.23
N ASP A 20 -6.34 -23.48 14.51
CA ASP A 20 -7.10 -24.14 15.55
C ASP A 20 -6.75 -23.63 16.96
N GLU A 21 -5.47 -23.42 17.24
CA GLU A 21 -5.01 -22.93 18.54
C GLU A 21 -5.39 -21.46 18.73
N THR A 22 -5.26 -20.63 17.69
CA THR A 22 -5.63 -19.21 17.73
C THR A 22 -7.14 -19.05 17.92
N HIS A 23 -7.97 -19.85 17.22
CA HIS A 23 -9.42 -19.87 17.43
C HIS A 23 -9.80 -20.26 18.85
N ALA A 24 -9.16 -21.30 19.41
CA ALA A 24 -9.40 -21.72 20.79
C ALA A 24 -8.99 -20.63 21.80
N GLY A 25 -7.85 -19.95 21.55
CA GLY A 25 -7.37 -18.85 22.38
C GLY A 25 -8.33 -17.66 22.40
N LEU A 26 -8.73 -17.21 21.21
CA LEU A 26 -9.64 -16.07 21.08
C LEU A 26 -11.04 -16.38 21.60
N SER A 27 -11.54 -17.62 21.44
CA SER A 27 -12.81 -18.05 22.03
C SER A 27 -12.81 -17.91 23.55
N ARG A 28 -11.73 -18.32 24.23
CA ARG A 28 -11.60 -18.13 25.67
C ARG A 28 -11.63 -16.68 26.11
N LEU A 29 -10.98 -15.80 25.32
CA LEU A 29 -11.03 -14.36 25.57
C LEU A 29 -12.46 -13.81 25.44
N LEU A 30 -13.18 -14.17 24.37
CA LEU A 30 -14.56 -13.73 24.16
C LEU A 30 -15.49 -14.19 25.28
N ASP A 31 -15.36 -15.46 25.73
CA ASP A 31 -16.13 -15.99 26.83
C ASP A 31 -15.85 -15.22 28.14
N ALA A 32 -14.57 -14.95 28.45
CA ALA A 32 -14.16 -14.18 29.63
C ALA A 32 -14.62 -12.73 29.61
N ALA A 33 -14.52 -12.08 28.44
CA ALA A 33 -14.99 -10.70 28.21
C ALA A 33 -16.50 -10.62 27.98
N GLN A 34 -17.18 -11.76 27.90
CA GLN A 34 -18.61 -11.89 27.59
C GLN A 34 -18.99 -11.22 26.25
N LEU A 35 -18.17 -11.34 25.24
CA LEU A 35 -18.41 -10.84 23.89
C LEU A 35 -18.98 -11.92 22.99
N ASP A 36 -19.95 -11.56 22.16
CA ASP A 36 -20.52 -12.46 21.15
C ASP A 36 -19.64 -12.52 19.89
N ALA A 37 -18.95 -11.41 19.57
CA ALA A 37 -18.07 -11.28 18.44
C ALA A 37 -16.97 -10.23 18.67
N VAL A 38 -15.91 -10.29 17.87
CA VAL A 38 -14.88 -9.24 17.80
C VAL A 38 -14.48 -8.96 16.35
N VAL A 39 -14.32 -7.68 16.03
CA VAL A 39 -13.82 -7.22 14.73
C VAL A 39 -12.30 -7.37 14.68
N ILE A 40 -11.80 -7.98 13.63
CA ILE A 40 -10.39 -8.23 13.36
C ILE A 40 -10.00 -7.52 12.07
N THR A 41 -8.96 -6.70 12.12
CA THR A 41 -8.43 -5.97 10.97
C THR A 41 -7.19 -6.64 10.38
N SER A 42 -6.76 -6.20 9.20
CA SER A 42 -5.45 -6.56 8.65
C SER A 42 -4.32 -5.70 9.22
N GLN A 43 -4.64 -4.64 9.94
CA GLN A 43 -3.71 -3.61 10.37
C GLN A 43 -3.00 -3.96 11.68
N ASP A 44 -1.90 -3.27 11.91
CA ASP A 44 -1.19 -3.22 13.19
C ASP A 44 -1.54 -1.93 13.96
N GLU A 45 -0.83 -1.68 15.06
CA GLU A 45 -1.02 -0.49 15.89
C GLU A 45 -0.58 0.83 15.22
N PHE A 46 0.12 0.74 14.09
CA PHE A 46 0.58 1.90 13.29
C PHE A 46 -0.28 2.11 12.03
N ILE A 47 -1.38 1.36 11.92
CA ILE A 47 -2.29 1.41 10.76
C ILE A 47 -1.56 1.10 9.45
N SER A 48 -0.56 0.21 9.51
CA SER A 48 0.25 -0.17 8.35
C SER A 48 -0.56 -0.96 7.32
N GLU A 49 -0.26 -0.78 6.03
CA GLU A 49 -0.83 -1.58 4.95
C GLU A 49 -0.20 -2.98 4.89
N TYR A 50 1.13 -3.05 4.91
CA TYR A 50 1.86 -4.31 4.86
C TYR A 50 2.27 -4.76 6.27
N VAL A 51 1.45 -5.62 6.87
CA VAL A 51 1.71 -6.15 8.21
C VAL A 51 2.34 -7.54 8.11
N PRO A 52 3.53 -7.77 8.68
CA PRO A 52 4.15 -9.09 8.68
C PRO A 52 3.24 -10.14 9.31
N ARG A 53 3.24 -11.38 8.80
CA ARG A 53 2.42 -12.50 9.31
C ARG A 53 2.48 -12.61 10.83
N ARG A 54 3.67 -12.45 11.42
CA ARG A 54 3.90 -12.52 12.89
C ARG A 54 3.23 -11.42 13.71
N ASN A 55 2.77 -10.34 13.07
CA ASN A 55 2.09 -9.21 13.70
C ASN A 55 0.64 -9.07 13.22
N ASN A 56 0.16 -9.99 12.38
CA ASN A 56 -1.13 -9.88 11.72
C ASN A 56 -2.16 -10.83 12.34
N GLN A 57 -3.08 -10.28 13.12
CA GLN A 57 -4.16 -11.04 13.77
C GLN A 57 -5.04 -11.78 12.77
N ARG A 58 -5.37 -11.13 11.64
CA ARG A 58 -6.19 -11.75 10.60
C ARG A 58 -5.49 -12.98 10.01
N TYR A 59 -4.18 -12.88 9.69
CA TYR A 59 -3.41 -14.03 9.21
C TYR A 59 -3.42 -15.18 10.24
N ALA A 60 -3.18 -14.86 11.50
CA ALA A 60 -3.17 -15.86 12.57
C ALA A 60 -4.51 -16.61 12.71
N LEU A 61 -5.63 -15.95 12.38
CA LEU A 61 -6.98 -16.50 12.51
C LEU A 61 -7.53 -17.11 11.22
N SER A 62 -6.93 -16.86 10.07
CA SER A 62 -7.46 -17.32 8.78
C SER A 62 -6.47 -18.08 7.90
N GLY A 63 -5.16 -17.89 8.09
CA GLY A 63 -4.13 -18.29 7.13
C GLY A 63 -4.02 -17.38 5.90
N PHE A 64 -4.91 -16.39 5.75
CA PHE A 64 -4.92 -15.47 4.61
C PHE A 64 -3.92 -14.33 4.80
N ASP A 65 -3.00 -14.16 3.86
CA ASP A 65 -1.91 -13.18 3.93
C ASP A 65 -1.97 -12.05 2.88
N GLY A 66 -3.10 -11.90 2.17
CA GLY A 66 -3.29 -10.75 1.28
C GLY A 66 -3.17 -9.41 2.03
N SER A 67 -2.82 -8.31 1.37
CA SER A 67 -2.62 -7.02 2.05
C SER A 67 -3.91 -6.35 2.54
N ALA A 68 -5.06 -6.67 1.94
CA ALA A 68 -6.37 -6.14 2.35
C ALA A 68 -7.34 -7.26 2.73
N GLY A 69 -8.31 -6.92 3.57
CA GLY A 69 -9.34 -7.81 4.10
C GLY A 69 -9.46 -7.67 5.62
N SER A 70 -10.66 -7.74 6.13
CA SER A 70 -10.96 -7.71 7.58
C SER A 70 -12.04 -8.72 7.89
N GLY A 71 -12.23 -9.05 9.15
CA GLY A 71 -13.20 -10.07 9.49
C GLY A 71 -13.89 -9.88 10.83
N ILE A 72 -14.81 -10.77 11.10
CA ILE A 72 -15.55 -10.87 12.37
C ILE A 72 -15.29 -12.25 12.93
N PHE A 73 -14.69 -12.31 14.11
CA PHE A 73 -14.53 -13.56 14.85
C PHE A 73 -15.70 -13.72 15.84
N LEU A 74 -16.35 -14.87 15.78
CA LEU A 74 -17.54 -15.19 16.56
C LEU A 74 -17.19 -16.06 17.76
N GLY A 75 -17.79 -15.77 18.90
CA GLY A 75 -17.80 -16.71 20.02
C GLY A 75 -18.42 -18.06 19.61
N ALA A 76 -17.98 -19.15 20.21
CA ALA A 76 -18.39 -20.50 19.81
C ALA A 76 -19.92 -20.71 19.84
N ALA A 77 -20.62 -20.08 20.80
CA ALA A 77 -22.08 -20.13 20.88
C ALA A 77 -22.76 -19.38 19.74
N ALA A 78 -22.25 -18.19 19.40
CA ALA A 78 -22.76 -17.37 18.32
C ALA A 78 -22.57 -18.05 16.95
N ALA A 79 -21.37 -18.58 16.69
CA ALA A 79 -21.05 -19.30 15.45
C ALA A 79 -21.99 -20.50 15.23
N ARG A 80 -22.21 -21.33 16.28
CA ARG A 80 -23.17 -22.45 16.23
C ARG A 80 -24.61 -21.97 15.96
N ALA A 81 -25.03 -20.88 16.62
CA ALA A 81 -26.38 -20.34 16.45
C ALA A 81 -26.62 -19.78 15.05
N LEU A 82 -25.57 -19.30 14.39
CA LEU A 82 -25.63 -18.76 13.03
C LEU A 82 -25.36 -19.83 11.95
N GLY A 83 -24.80 -20.98 12.34
CA GLY A 83 -24.45 -22.06 11.39
C GLY A 83 -23.29 -21.72 10.45
N VAL A 84 -22.35 -20.87 10.89
CA VAL A 84 -21.18 -20.44 10.12
C VAL A 84 -19.91 -20.76 10.89
N PRO A 85 -18.73 -20.85 10.22
CA PRO A 85 -17.45 -20.91 10.89
C PRO A 85 -17.21 -19.72 11.83
N GLN A 86 -16.29 -19.88 12.81
CA GLN A 86 -16.04 -18.82 13.78
C GLN A 86 -15.42 -17.55 13.19
N PHE A 87 -14.75 -17.65 12.06
CA PHE A 87 -14.19 -16.47 11.41
C PHE A 87 -14.88 -16.21 10.07
N VAL A 88 -15.45 -15.01 9.90
CA VAL A 88 -16.03 -14.51 8.65
C VAL A 88 -15.08 -13.46 8.11
N LEU A 89 -14.41 -13.77 6.99
CA LEU A 89 -13.41 -12.92 6.35
C LEU A 89 -14.02 -12.22 5.14
N PHE A 90 -13.93 -10.90 5.08
CA PHE A 90 -14.40 -10.06 3.98
C PHE A 90 -13.22 -9.62 3.12
N VAL A 91 -13.27 -9.91 1.81
CA VAL A 91 -12.21 -9.57 0.85
C VAL A 91 -12.78 -8.95 -0.42
N ASP A 92 -12.08 -7.99 -0.99
CA ASP A 92 -12.44 -7.38 -2.26
C ASP A 92 -11.98 -8.23 -3.47
N GLY A 93 -12.36 -7.80 -4.68
CA GLY A 93 -12.16 -8.55 -5.91
C GLY A 93 -10.71 -8.95 -6.23
N ARG A 94 -9.74 -8.25 -5.66
CA ARG A 94 -8.31 -8.54 -5.85
C ARG A 94 -7.89 -9.86 -5.18
N TYR A 95 -8.60 -10.27 -4.13
CA TYR A 95 -8.22 -11.36 -3.23
C TYR A 95 -9.19 -12.55 -3.21
N HIS A 96 -10.24 -12.57 -4.02
CA HIS A 96 -11.24 -13.64 -4.01
C HIS A 96 -10.59 -15.03 -4.16
N LEU A 97 -9.75 -15.19 -5.19
CA LEU A 97 -9.11 -16.47 -5.48
C LEU A 97 -8.09 -16.85 -4.40
N GLN A 98 -7.27 -15.90 -3.96
CA GLN A 98 -6.26 -16.13 -2.94
C GLN A 98 -6.88 -16.55 -1.60
N ALA A 99 -7.94 -15.88 -1.18
CA ALA A 99 -8.63 -16.21 0.08
C ALA A 99 -9.24 -17.62 0.03
N GLU A 100 -9.83 -18.02 -1.10
CA GLU A 100 -10.36 -19.39 -1.26
C GLU A 100 -9.27 -20.46 -1.22
N GLN A 101 -8.09 -20.17 -1.78
CA GLN A 101 -6.97 -21.12 -1.80
C GLN A 101 -6.27 -21.25 -0.44
N GLN A 102 -6.18 -20.16 0.32
CA GLN A 102 -5.43 -20.13 1.57
C GLN A 102 -6.27 -20.47 2.81
N CYS A 103 -7.57 -20.16 2.79
CA CYS A 103 -8.43 -20.37 3.96
C CYS A 103 -9.00 -21.79 4.01
N ASN A 104 -8.98 -22.39 5.20
CA ASN A 104 -9.70 -23.64 5.46
C ASN A 104 -11.21 -23.35 5.62
N PRO A 105 -12.09 -23.84 4.70
CA PRO A 105 -13.52 -23.52 4.74
C PRO A 105 -14.25 -24.07 5.99
N ALA A 106 -13.66 -25.03 6.69
CA ALA A 106 -14.21 -25.50 7.98
C ALA A 106 -13.98 -24.50 9.14
N ARG A 107 -13.08 -23.53 8.97
CA ARG A 107 -12.68 -22.54 9.98
C ARG A 107 -13.01 -21.12 9.60
N VAL A 108 -13.03 -20.82 8.31
CA VAL A 108 -13.16 -19.47 7.78
C VAL A 108 -14.24 -19.46 6.68
N HIS A 109 -15.23 -18.60 6.86
CA HIS A 109 -16.18 -18.26 5.80
C HIS A 109 -15.66 -17.03 5.06
N VAL A 110 -15.47 -17.12 3.74
CA VAL A 110 -14.98 -16.01 2.91
C VAL A 110 -16.15 -15.30 2.24
N GLU A 111 -16.40 -14.05 2.64
CA GLU A 111 -17.32 -13.13 2.00
C GLU A 111 -16.61 -12.37 0.88
N LYS A 112 -17.00 -12.65 -0.36
CA LYS A 112 -16.45 -12.07 -1.58
C LYS A 112 -17.24 -10.82 -1.97
N LEU A 113 -16.62 -9.66 -1.82
CA LEU A 113 -17.29 -8.39 -2.09
C LEU A 113 -17.24 -8.02 -3.57
N GLY A 114 -18.32 -7.46 -4.06
CA GLY A 114 -18.39 -6.91 -5.42
C GLY A 114 -17.50 -5.68 -5.60
N LEU A 115 -17.35 -5.26 -6.85
CA LEU A 115 -16.59 -4.07 -7.21
C LEU A 115 -17.15 -2.84 -6.47
N ASN A 116 -16.27 -2.02 -5.89
CA ASN A 116 -16.60 -0.80 -5.14
C ASN A 116 -17.44 -1.00 -3.86
N VAL A 117 -17.56 -2.22 -3.36
CA VAL A 117 -18.18 -2.47 -2.05
C VAL A 117 -17.15 -2.28 -0.95
N SER A 118 -17.42 -1.38 0.00
CA SER A 118 -16.57 -1.17 1.16
C SER A 118 -16.60 -2.38 2.10
N ILE A 119 -15.44 -2.90 2.51
CA ILE A 119 -15.32 -3.97 3.50
C ILE A 119 -16.04 -3.58 4.80
N TRP A 120 -15.90 -2.33 5.24
CA TRP A 120 -16.50 -1.83 6.48
C TRP A 120 -18.02 -1.75 6.40
N ALA A 121 -18.56 -1.32 5.26
CA ALA A 121 -20.02 -1.32 5.03
C ALA A 121 -20.57 -2.76 5.00
N ALA A 122 -19.90 -3.66 4.28
CA ALA A 122 -20.30 -5.07 4.23
C ALA A 122 -20.26 -5.75 5.60
N MET A 123 -19.24 -5.46 6.42
CA MET A 123 -19.16 -5.97 7.81
C MET A 123 -20.29 -5.39 8.67
N ALA A 124 -20.61 -4.11 8.55
CA ALA A 124 -21.73 -3.49 9.26
C ALA A 124 -23.06 -4.11 8.86
N ASP A 125 -23.33 -4.27 7.56
CA ASP A 125 -24.54 -4.92 7.03
C ASP A 125 -24.65 -6.36 7.55
N TRP A 126 -23.53 -7.09 7.53
CA TRP A 126 -23.51 -8.46 8.05
C TRP A 126 -23.85 -8.52 9.55
N LEU A 127 -23.28 -7.63 10.36
CA LEU A 127 -23.60 -7.53 11.80
C LEU A 127 -25.07 -7.20 12.01
N VAL A 128 -25.64 -6.23 11.26
CA VAL A 128 -27.05 -5.84 11.34
C VAL A 128 -27.96 -7.01 10.99
N ALA A 129 -27.66 -7.76 9.94
CA ALA A 129 -28.42 -8.95 9.54
C ALA A 129 -28.47 -10.03 10.65
N HIS A 130 -27.49 -10.04 11.54
CA HIS A 130 -27.36 -11.03 12.63
C HIS A 130 -27.61 -10.45 14.03
N ALA A 131 -28.11 -9.21 14.15
CA ALA A 131 -28.34 -8.53 15.42
C ALA A 131 -29.30 -9.25 16.38
N GLY A 132 -30.15 -10.14 15.87
CA GLY A 132 -30.99 -11.01 16.70
C GLY A 132 -30.22 -12.08 17.51
N ARG A 133 -28.97 -12.35 17.13
CA ARG A 133 -28.09 -13.37 17.73
C ARG A 133 -26.82 -12.81 18.34
N LEU A 134 -26.44 -11.58 17.98
CA LEU A 134 -25.28 -10.86 18.45
C LEU A 134 -25.74 -9.62 19.21
N LYS A 135 -25.14 -9.31 20.35
CA LYS A 135 -25.43 -8.10 21.13
C LYS A 135 -24.17 -7.35 21.53
N ARG A 136 -23.14 -8.08 22.01
CA ARG A 136 -21.89 -7.51 22.50
C ARG A 136 -20.78 -7.77 21.49
N VAL A 137 -20.29 -6.71 20.88
CA VAL A 137 -19.26 -6.77 19.83
C VAL A 137 -18.03 -5.98 20.27
N GLY A 138 -16.87 -6.61 20.22
CA GLY A 138 -15.60 -5.97 20.52
C GLY A 138 -14.85 -5.52 19.26
N TYR A 139 -13.88 -4.65 19.45
CA TYR A 139 -12.84 -4.35 18.47
C TYR A 139 -11.50 -4.10 19.17
N ASP A 140 -10.39 -4.36 18.47
CA ASP A 140 -9.05 -4.02 18.95
C ASP A 140 -8.78 -2.54 18.69
N GLY A 141 -8.81 -1.72 19.75
CA GLY A 141 -8.60 -0.28 19.67
C GLY A 141 -7.21 0.13 19.18
N LEU A 142 -6.21 -0.75 19.31
CA LEU A 142 -4.85 -0.52 18.80
C LEU A 142 -4.76 -0.75 17.27
N ARG A 143 -5.64 -1.58 16.69
CA ARG A 143 -5.54 -2.05 15.31
C ARG A 143 -6.68 -1.60 14.41
N ILE A 144 -7.48 -0.65 14.85
CA ILE A 144 -8.56 -0.04 14.08
C ILE A 144 -8.41 1.49 14.09
N SER A 145 -8.51 2.13 12.92
CA SER A 145 -8.51 3.59 12.87
C SER A 145 -9.83 4.17 13.39
N VAL A 146 -9.81 5.45 13.76
CA VAL A 146 -11.02 6.16 14.18
C VAL A 146 -12.09 6.12 13.10
N ALA A 147 -11.71 6.39 11.84
CA ALA A 147 -12.64 6.36 10.72
C ALA A 147 -13.25 4.99 10.47
N GLN A 148 -12.46 3.92 10.59
CA GLN A 148 -12.95 2.54 10.42
C GLN A 148 -13.95 2.17 11.51
N ARG A 149 -13.63 2.48 12.79
CA ARG A 149 -14.55 2.29 13.89
C ARG A 149 -15.85 3.07 13.68
N ASP A 150 -15.76 4.35 13.32
CA ASP A 150 -16.93 5.21 13.15
C ASP A 150 -17.84 4.69 12.04
N ARG A 151 -17.29 4.23 10.90
CA ARG A 151 -18.07 3.56 9.85
C ARG A 151 -18.82 2.32 10.34
N LEU A 152 -18.21 1.51 11.22
CA LEU A 152 -18.89 0.37 11.83
C LEU A 152 -20.00 0.81 12.79
N LEU A 153 -19.73 1.77 13.67
CA LEU A 153 -20.70 2.27 14.63
C LEU A 153 -21.90 2.91 13.91
N ASP A 154 -21.66 3.75 12.93
CA ASP A 154 -22.70 4.41 12.14
C ASP A 154 -23.51 3.41 11.33
N GLY A 155 -22.87 2.47 10.65
CA GLY A 155 -23.52 1.43 9.86
C GLY A 155 -24.35 0.47 10.71
N THR A 156 -24.04 0.34 12.00
CA THR A 156 -24.73 -0.58 12.93
C THR A 156 -25.66 0.13 13.92
N GLN A 157 -25.83 1.44 13.84
CA GLN A 157 -26.58 2.25 14.81
C GLN A 157 -28.00 1.73 15.06
N ALA A 158 -28.70 1.27 14.02
CA ALA A 158 -30.05 0.74 14.13
C ALA A 158 -30.14 -0.56 14.94
N ALA A 159 -29.08 -1.37 14.95
CA ALA A 159 -29.01 -2.65 15.65
C ALA A 159 -28.70 -2.53 17.15
N ARG A 160 -28.19 -1.38 17.60
CA ARG A 160 -27.88 -1.05 18.99
C ARG A 160 -26.98 -2.07 19.67
N PHE A 161 -25.86 -2.41 19.04
CA PHE A 161 -24.82 -3.25 19.66
C PHE A 161 -24.20 -2.56 20.87
N ASP A 162 -23.85 -3.36 21.86
CA ASP A 162 -23.01 -2.95 22.97
C ASP A 162 -21.54 -3.15 22.57
N TRP A 163 -20.87 -2.04 22.22
CA TRP A 163 -19.51 -2.05 21.70
C TRP A 163 -18.47 -1.95 22.81
N THR A 164 -17.42 -2.76 22.72
CA THR A 164 -16.30 -2.78 23.67
C THR A 164 -14.97 -2.58 22.94
N SER A 165 -14.21 -1.56 23.35
CA SER A 165 -12.82 -1.35 22.93
C SER A 165 -11.87 -2.20 23.75
N LEU A 166 -11.06 -3.03 23.10
CA LEU A 166 -9.96 -3.78 23.69
C LEU A 166 -8.66 -3.02 23.38
N VAL A 167 -7.97 -2.52 24.40
CA VAL A 167 -6.81 -1.61 24.20
C VAL A 167 -5.50 -2.12 24.82
N GLY A 168 -5.55 -3.25 25.52
CA GLY A 168 -4.42 -3.80 26.27
C GLY A 168 -3.73 -4.98 25.60
N ARG A 169 -3.78 -5.14 24.26
CA ARG A 169 -3.23 -6.29 23.52
C ARG A 169 -3.80 -7.64 23.97
N GLU A 170 -5.05 -7.66 24.43
CA GLU A 170 -5.73 -8.87 24.92
C GLU A 170 -5.85 -9.91 23.81
N ILE A 171 -6.16 -9.49 22.58
CA ILE A 171 -6.27 -10.38 21.42
C ILE A 171 -4.91 -10.98 21.10
N ASP A 172 -3.84 -10.17 21.00
CA ASP A 172 -2.49 -10.64 20.70
C ASP A 172 -2.03 -11.73 21.69
N ARG A 173 -2.28 -11.49 23.00
CA ARG A 173 -1.97 -12.50 24.04
C ARG A 173 -2.82 -13.76 23.91
N ALA A 174 -4.12 -13.61 23.61
CA ALA A 174 -5.03 -14.75 23.48
C ALA A 174 -4.66 -15.69 22.33
N ILE A 175 -4.16 -15.13 21.22
CA ILE A 175 -3.72 -15.90 20.03
C ILE A 175 -2.20 -16.16 20.01
N ALA A 176 -1.49 -15.79 21.06
CA ALA A 176 -0.02 -15.92 21.16
C ALA A 176 0.73 -15.27 19.99
N LEU A 177 0.27 -14.11 19.54
CA LEU A 177 0.94 -13.36 18.45
C LEU A 177 2.31 -12.88 18.95
N PRO A 178 3.42 -13.11 18.21
CA PRO A 178 4.78 -12.82 18.71
C PRO A 178 5.06 -11.33 18.98
N GLY A 179 4.32 -10.41 18.35
CA GLY A 179 4.56 -8.98 18.50
C GLY A 179 5.77 -8.46 17.71
N TRP A 180 6.06 -7.18 17.87
CA TRP A 180 7.19 -6.50 17.22
C TRP A 180 8.51 -6.81 17.90
N VAL A 181 9.57 -6.92 17.12
CA VAL A 181 10.98 -6.91 17.55
C VAL A 181 11.73 -6.07 16.53
N VAL A 182 12.01 -4.82 16.86
CA VAL A 182 12.65 -3.85 15.97
C VAL A 182 13.96 -3.39 16.59
N GLU A 183 15.07 -3.69 15.89
CA GLU A 183 16.43 -3.32 16.30
C GLU A 183 17.10 -2.40 15.28
N ARG A 184 16.50 -2.20 14.09
CA ARG A 184 17.06 -1.32 13.06
C ARG A 184 17.00 0.13 13.51
N PRO A 185 18.06 0.95 13.23
CA PRO A 185 18.07 2.34 13.63
C PRO A 185 17.03 3.16 12.84
N ILE A 186 16.48 4.18 13.51
CA ILE A 186 15.84 5.32 12.88
C ILE A 186 16.93 6.31 12.55
N PHE A 187 17.07 6.68 11.28
CA PHE A 187 18.11 7.61 10.82
C PHE A 187 17.52 8.74 9.97
N GLU A 188 18.23 9.86 9.97
CA GLU A 188 17.81 11.07 9.27
C GLU A 188 18.33 11.09 7.82
N LEU A 189 17.51 11.61 6.90
CA LEU A 189 17.95 11.98 5.56
C LEU A 189 18.45 13.43 5.55
N PRO A 190 19.54 13.73 4.84
CA PRO A 190 20.04 15.10 4.73
C PRO A 190 19.06 15.98 3.92
N GLU A 191 19.05 17.29 4.23
CA GLU A 191 18.24 18.28 3.53
C GLU A 191 18.51 18.32 2.01
N SER A 192 19.71 17.95 1.58
CA SER A 192 20.06 17.82 0.15
C SER A 192 19.23 16.74 -0.58
N MET A 193 18.59 15.81 0.13
CA MET A 193 17.70 14.78 -0.44
C MET A 193 16.23 15.15 -0.27
N THR A 194 15.88 15.93 0.73
CA THR A 194 14.48 16.24 1.10
C THR A 194 14.05 17.65 0.70
N GLY A 195 15.00 18.55 0.45
CA GLY A 195 14.76 19.94 0.07
C GLY A 195 14.24 20.83 1.20
N VAL A 196 13.90 20.23 2.35
CA VAL A 196 13.37 20.93 3.52
C VAL A 196 13.91 20.31 4.80
N SER A 197 14.17 21.13 5.80
CA SER A 197 14.57 20.65 7.14
C SER A 197 13.39 20.16 7.96
N VAL A 198 13.65 19.34 8.98
CA VAL A 198 12.66 18.94 9.99
C VAL A 198 11.97 20.17 10.63
N ALA A 199 12.74 21.20 10.94
CA ALA A 199 12.20 22.43 11.51
C ALA A 199 11.20 23.13 10.59
N GLN A 200 11.44 23.15 9.27
CA GLN A 200 10.53 23.72 8.28
C GLN A 200 9.23 22.88 8.14
N ASN A 201 9.35 21.53 8.12
CA ASN A 201 8.19 20.65 8.10
C ASN A 201 7.27 20.89 9.32
N LEU A 202 7.85 20.93 10.51
CA LEU A 202 7.10 21.14 11.76
C LEU A 202 6.54 22.55 11.87
N ALA A 203 7.24 23.56 11.35
CA ALA A 203 6.72 24.94 11.29
C ALA A 203 5.51 25.03 10.35
N THR A 204 5.58 24.38 9.18
CA THR A 204 4.47 24.31 8.22
C THR A 204 3.27 23.58 8.80
N LEU A 205 3.50 22.43 9.47
CA LEU A 205 2.47 21.72 10.21
C LEU A 205 1.79 22.64 11.23
N SER A 206 2.58 23.29 12.08
CA SER A 206 2.06 24.18 13.14
C SER A 206 1.25 25.34 12.57
N GLN A 207 1.68 25.93 11.46
CA GLN A 207 0.95 26.99 10.75
C GLN A 207 -0.40 26.49 10.23
N ARG A 208 -0.44 25.33 9.59
CA ARG A 208 -1.70 24.76 9.06
C ARG A 208 -2.67 24.38 10.17
N LEU A 209 -2.16 23.84 11.29
CA LEU A 209 -2.97 23.53 12.46
C LEU A 209 -3.57 24.80 13.08
N ALA A 210 -2.78 25.86 13.25
CA ALA A 210 -3.26 27.14 13.76
C ALA A 210 -4.31 27.78 12.84
N ALA A 211 -4.12 27.71 11.53
CA ALA A 211 -5.10 28.19 10.56
C ALA A 211 -6.43 27.44 10.63
N HIS A 212 -6.39 26.13 10.86
CA HIS A 212 -7.59 25.30 10.98
C HIS A 212 -8.35 25.54 12.29
N THR A 213 -7.63 25.59 13.42
CA THR A 213 -8.26 25.67 14.75
C THR A 213 -8.57 27.10 15.19
N GLY A 214 -7.97 28.11 14.55
CA GLY A 214 -8.01 29.49 15.03
C GLY A 214 -7.29 29.73 16.36
N ALA A 215 -6.63 28.73 16.91
CA ALA A 215 -5.97 28.79 18.21
C ALA A 215 -4.64 29.54 18.15
N ALA A 216 -4.25 30.15 19.29
CA ALA A 216 -2.92 30.72 19.44
C ALA A 216 -1.83 29.63 19.25
N LYS A 217 -0.68 30.04 18.70
CA LYS A 217 0.48 29.11 18.55
C LYS A 217 0.79 28.40 19.87
N GLY A 218 0.99 27.12 19.83
CA GLY A 218 1.35 26.30 20.98
C GLY A 218 0.19 25.71 21.79
N ARG A 219 -1.06 25.99 21.40
CA ARG A 219 -2.25 25.45 22.06
C ARG A 219 -2.90 24.27 21.32
N THR A 220 -2.40 23.94 20.13
CA THR A 220 -2.86 22.79 19.35
C THR A 220 -1.82 21.68 19.41
N ALA A 221 -2.26 20.46 19.72
CA ALA A 221 -1.49 19.25 19.58
C ALA A 221 -1.84 18.55 18.26
N PHE A 222 -0.86 17.95 17.62
CA PHE A 222 -1.03 17.03 16.50
C PHE A 222 -0.58 15.62 16.91
N VAL A 223 -1.31 14.61 16.48
CA VAL A 223 -1.03 13.21 16.83
C VAL A 223 -1.17 12.35 15.59
N THR A 224 -0.18 11.50 15.34
CA THR A 224 -0.23 10.48 14.28
C THR A 224 0.51 9.20 14.69
N CYS A 225 0.05 8.06 14.22
CA CYS A 225 0.76 6.79 14.28
C CYS A 225 1.16 6.28 12.89
N LEU A 226 0.83 6.99 11.82
CA LEU A 226 1.14 6.58 10.46
C LEU A 226 2.64 6.73 10.20
N ALA A 227 3.31 5.62 9.91
CA ALA A 227 4.76 5.56 9.73
C ALA A 227 5.28 6.55 8.66
N ASP A 228 4.51 6.77 7.61
CA ASP A 228 4.86 7.71 6.52
C ASP A 228 4.82 9.17 6.98
N ASP A 229 3.88 9.53 7.87
CA ASP A 229 3.83 10.87 8.47
C ASP A 229 5.07 11.13 9.32
N LEU A 230 5.50 10.12 10.11
CA LEU A 230 6.73 10.20 10.89
C LEU A 230 7.93 10.39 9.96
N GLY A 231 8.05 9.53 8.93
CA GLY A 231 9.13 9.56 7.95
C GLY A 231 9.23 10.90 7.21
N TYR A 232 8.09 11.53 6.93
CA TYR A 232 8.03 12.85 6.29
C TYR A 232 8.36 13.99 7.25
N LEU A 233 7.65 14.07 8.38
CA LEU A 233 7.80 15.18 9.32
C LEU A 233 9.21 15.25 9.96
N LEU A 234 9.83 14.10 10.18
CA LEU A 234 11.15 13.97 10.78
C LEU A 234 12.27 13.74 9.75
N ASN A 235 11.99 13.82 8.45
CA ASN A 235 12.93 13.47 7.39
C ASN A 235 13.66 12.14 7.65
N SER A 236 12.98 11.13 8.15
CA SER A 236 13.60 9.93 8.71
C SER A 236 13.18 8.65 8.03
N ARG A 237 14.05 7.63 8.10
CA ARG A 237 13.82 6.28 7.61
C ARG A 237 14.22 5.26 8.68
N GLY A 238 13.78 4.02 8.52
CA GLY A 238 14.07 2.95 9.48
C GLY A 238 13.94 1.54 8.89
N TYR A 239 13.13 1.37 7.85
CA TYR A 239 12.85 0.06 7.24
C TYR A 239 12.39 -0.97 8.29
N HIS A 240 11.52 -0.57 9.22
CA HIS A 240 11.04 -1.40 10.32
C HIS A 240 9.99 -2.42 9.88
N ILE A 241 9.25 -2.10 8.83
CA ILE A 241 8.24 -2.97 8.22
C ILE A 241 8.80 -3.49 6.88
N PRO A 242 8.54 -4.76 6.52
CA PRO A 242 8.81 -5.20 5.15
C PRO A 242 8.13 -4.29 4.14
N ASN A 243 8.82 -4.01 3.06
CA ASN A 243 8.26 -3.22 1.96
C ASN A 243 7.91 -1.76 2.31
N ALA A 244 8.49 -1.22 3.39
CA ALA A 244 8.34 0.19 3.74
C ALA A 244 9.69 0.78 4.15
N SER A 245 10.00 2.00 3.70
CA SER A 245 11.22 2.71 4.10
C SER A 245 11.06 3.45 5.43
N SER A 246 9.83 3.69 5.86
CA SER A 246 9.48 4.40 7.08
C SER A 246 9.80 3.60 8.36
N HIS A 247 9.57 4.20 9.50
CA HIS A 247 9.80 3.58 10.82
C HIS A 247 8.55 3.63 11.68
N LEU A 248 8.47 2.72 12.65
CA LEU A 248 7.36 2.62 13.59
C LEU A 248 7.51 3.61 14.73
N GLY A 249 6.40 4.06 15.30
CA GLY A 249 6.32 4.96 16.42
C GLY A 249 5.00 5.74 16.44
N PHE A 250 4.81 6.54 17.49
CA PHE A 250 3.73 7.52 17.57
C PHE A 250 4.35 8.91 17.71
N LEU A 251 3.88 9.86 16.93
CA LEU A 251 4.39 11.22 16.93
C LEU A 251 3.37 12.19 17.54
N PHE A 252 3.84 13.00 18.46
CA PHE A 252 3.10 14.10 19.07
C PHE A 252 3.84 15.40 18.81
N VAL A 253 3.15 16.38 18.26
CA VAL A 253 3.65 17.77 18.12
C VAL A 253 2.77 18.66 18.96
N ILE A 254 3.32 19.25 20.05
CA ILE A 254 2.58 20.02 21.05
C ILE A 254 3.25 21.39 21.13
N GLY A 255 2.77 22.33 20.35
CA GLY A 255 3.45 23.62 20.21
C GLY A 255 4.86 23.48 19.63
N ALA A 256 5.88 23.80 20.43
CA ALA A 256 7.29 23.65 20.05
C ALA A 256 7.89 22.29 20.49
N GLN A 257 7.14 21.47 21.21
CA GLN A 257 7.59 20.18 21.69
C GLN A 257 7.25 19.09 20.67
N VAL A 258 8.21 18.22 20.40
CA VAL A 258 8.04 17.05 19.53
C VAL A 258 8.42 15.80 20.30
N VAL A 259 7.51 14.84 20.35
CA VAL A 259 7.67 13.61 21.10
C VAL A 259 7.50 12.43 20.17
N LEU A 260 8.54 11.62 20.04
CA LEU A 260 8.50 10.32 19.39
C LEU A 260 8.37 9.24 20.48
N PHE A 261 7.23 8.57 20.51
CA PHE A 261 6.98 7.47 21.39
C PHE A 261 7.24 6.15 20.68
N LEU A 262 8.12 5.33 21.23
CA LEU A 262 8.46 3.99 20.74
C LEU A 262 7.86 2.94 21.69
N PRO A 263 6.79 2.25 21.28
CA PRO A 263 6.13 1.25 22.11
C PRO A 263 7.00 -0.01 22.28
N GLU A 264 6.55 -0.91 23.15
CA GLU A 264 7.17 -2.22 23.37
C GLU A 264 7.42 -2.94 22.04
N GLY A 265 8.63 -3.50 21.88
CA GLY A 265 9.09 -4.14 20.66
C GLY A 265 9.77 -3.19 19.65
N CYS A 266 9.55 -1.88 19.77
CA CYS A 266 10.27 -0.83 19.03
C CYS A 266 11.16 0.02 19.95
N ASP A 267 11.08 -0.18 21.25
CA ASP A 267 11.72 0.60 22.30
C ASP A 267 13.26 0.50 22.32
N ARG A 268 13.82 -0.53 21.67
CA ARG A 268 15.26 -0.80 21.64
C ARG A 268 15.97 -0.27 20.40
N CYS A 269 15.25 0.20 19.39
CA CYS A 269 15.89 0.68 18.18
C CYS A 269 16.73 1.96 18.45
N PRO A 270 17.93 2.10 17.91
CA PRO A 270 18.69 3.35 17.97
C PRO A 270 17.93 4.47 17.24
N VAL A 271 18.00 5.69 17.75
CA VAL A 271 17.45 6.90 17.12
C VAL A 271 18.58 7.87 16.87
N ASP A 272 18.82 8.14 15.60
CA ASP A 272 19.88 9.01 15.10
C ASP A 272 19.23 10.13 14.28
N LEU A 273 18.71 11.12 15.01
CA LEU A 273 18.00 12.30 14.49
C LEU A 273 18.65 13.55 15.09
N GLU A 274 19.83 13.89 14.62
CA GLU A 274 20.69 14.92 15.22
C GLU A 274 20.25 16.36 14.90
N SER A 275 19.61 16.58 13.75
CA SER A 275 19.26 17.93 13.29
C SER A 275 18.13 18.59 14.09
N TYR A 276 17.40 17.81 14.92
CA TYR A 276 16.30 18.33 15.72
C TYR A 276 16.49 18.06 17.23
N PRO A 277 17.32 18.84 17.91
CA PRO A 277 17.74 18.56 19.30
C PRO A 277 16.63 18.68 20.35
N VAL A 278 15.47 19.22 20.00
CA VAL A 278 14.31 19.30 20.92
C VAL A 278 13.36 18.09 20.79
N LEU A 279 13.70 17.10 19.96
CA LEU A 279 12.97 15.86 19.87
C LEU A 279 13.15 15.05 21.15
N GLN A 280 12.05 14.69 21.78
CA GLN A 280 12.05 13.81 22.95
C GLN A 280 11.63 12.40 22.54
N VAL A 281 12.47 11.43 22.85
CA VAL A 281 12.18 10.01 22.56
C VAL A 281 11.78 9.32 23.85
N ILE A 282 10.55 8.78 23.88
CA ILE A 282 10.02 8.00 25.01
C ILE A 282 9.93 6.54 24.59
N ARG A 283 10.43 5.64 25.44
CA ARG A 283 10.62 4.21 25.14
C ARG A 283 10.00 3.36 26.23
N ARG A 284 8.68 3.32 26.38
CA ARG A 284 8.00 2.50 27.40
C ARG A 284 6.52 2.26 27.08
N ASP A 285 5.75 1.96 28.12
CA ASP A 285 4.32 1.68 28.05
C ASP A 285 3.44 2.93 27.91
N PHE A 286 2.16 2.73 27.61
CA PHE A 286 1.20 3.82 27.45
C PHE A 286 0.95 4.61 28.73
N ASP A 287 1.13 4.02 29.93
CA ASP A 287 0.96 4.73 31.21
C ASP A 287 2.06 5.78 31.40
N GLU A 288 3.26 5.52 30.92
CA GLU A 288 4.33 6.51 30.92
C GLU A 288 4.08 7.62 29.91
N LEU A 289 3.57 7.27 28.73
CA LEU A 289 3.14 8.25 27.74
C LEU A 289 2.08 9.19 28.31
N GLU A 290 1.05 8.67 28.99
CA GLU A 290 0.00 9.48 29.62
C GLU A 290 0.60 10.45 30.65
N ARG A 291 1.45 9.96 31.55
CA ARG A 291 2.14 10.80 32.57
C ARG A 291 3.02 11.86 31.94
N PHE A 292 3.67 11.53 30.83
CA PHE A 292 4.49 12.51 30.11
C PHE A 292 3.63 13.56 29.43
N LEU A 293 2.59 13.19 28.69
CA LEU A 293 1.70 14.11 27.99
C LEU A 293 0.92 15.02 28.95
N ALA A 294 0.63 14.54 30.18
CA ALA A 294 -0.05 15.33 31.22
C ALA A 294 0.74 16.57 31.69
N GLN A 295 2.03 16.67 31.37
CA GLN A 295 2.85 17.87 31.65
C GLN A 295 2.55 19.03 30.70
N PHE A 296 1.84 18.78 29.59
CA PHE A 296 1.50 19.77 28.58
C PHE A 296 0.02 20.11 28.61
N VAL A 297 -0.33 21.27 28.06
CA VAL A 297 -1.73 21.71 27.92
C VAL A 297 -2.05 21.86 26.43
N ALA A 298 -3.09 21.16 25.98
CA ALA A 298 -3.66 21.35 24.66
C ALA A 298 -5.12 21.84 24.77
N GLU A 299 -5.48 22.83 23.97
CA GLU A 299 -6.86 23.32 23.84
C GLU A 299 -7.54 22.62 22.64
N HIS A 300 -6.75 22.26 21.63
CA HIS A 300 -7.17 21.51 20.47
C HIS A 300 -6.23 20.34 20.20
N VAL A 301 -6.78 19.23 19.74
CA VAL A 301 -6.03 18.07 19.27
C VAL A 301 -6.50 17.73 17.87
N CYS A 302 -5.57 17.73 16.93
CA CYS A 302 -5.81 17.38 15.53
C CYS A 302 -5.14 16.05 15.20
N TYR A 303 -5.84 15.21 14.47
CA TYR A 303 -5.35 13.97 13.89
C TYR A 303 -6.20 13.58 12.69
N GLY A 304 -5.62 12.87 11.72
CA GLY A 304 -6.41 12.25 10.65
C GLY A 304 -7.14 11.00 11.16
N PHE A 305 -8.44 10.92 11.00
CA PHE A 305 -9.24 9.78 11.49
C PHE A 305 -8.84 8.45 10.83
N GLU A 306 -8.32 8.50 9.62
CA GLU A 306 -7.74 7.31 8.94
C GLU A 306 -6.31 7.01 9.40
N ALA A 307 -5.57 7.96 9.95
CA ALA A 307 -4.14 7.90 10.24
C ALA A 307 -3.81 7.73 11.73
N VAL A 308 -4.81 7.41 12.57
CA VAL A 308 -4.64 7.23 14.00
C VAL A 308 -5.52 6.10 14.53
N ASN A 309 -4.97 5.26 15.41
CA ASN A 309 -5.73 4.20 16.05
C ASN A 309 -6.60 4.71 17.21
N CYS A 310 -7.67 3.98 17.54
CA CYS A 310 -8.63 4.37 18.56
C CYS A 310 -8.02 4.45 19.96
N ALA A 311 -7.13 3.52 20.33
CA ALA A 311 -6.50 3.47 21.65
C ALA A 311 -5.65 4.73 21.92
N LEU A 312 -4.93 5.21 20.88
CA LEU A 312 -4.14 6.44 20.98
C LEU A 312 -5.04 7.66 21.22
N VAL A 313 -6.17 7.74 20.50
CA VAL A 313 -7.15 8.83 20.68
C VAL A 313 -7.82 8.76 22.05
N GLU A 314 -8.15 7.57 22.55
CA GLU A 314 -8.68 7.38 23.90
C GLU A 314 -7.66 7.83 24.96
N THR A 315 -6.38 7.53 24.78
CA THR A 315 -5.28 8.00 25.65
C THR A 315 -5.22 9.52 25.66
N VAL A 316 -5.21 10.15 24.50
CA VAL A 316 -5.16 11.61 24.36
C VAL A 316 -6.38 12.28 24.99
N ARG A 317 -7.57 11.70 24.86
CA ARG A 317 -8.80 12.21 25.49
C ARG A 317 -8.76 12.11 27.02
N ARG A 318 -8.12 11.09 27.57
CA ARG A 318 -7.90 10.99 29.04
C ARG A 318 -6.96 12.06 29.54
N VAL A 319 -5.87 12.34 28.80
CA VAL A 319 -4.87 13.35 29.15
C VAL A 319 -5.43 14.77 29.04
N TRP A 320 -6.14 15.08 27.96
CA TRP A 320 -6.70 16.41 27.69
C TRP A 320 -8.23 16.38 27.53
N PRO A 321 -8.97 16.11 28.63
CA PRO A 321 -10.42 15.85 28.56
C PRO A 321 -11.26 17.06 28.18
N ARG A 322 -10.66 18.26 28.16
CA ARG A 322 -11.35 19.53 27.80
C ARG A 322 -10.92 20.04 26.41
N ALA A 323 -9.98 19.38 25.76
CA ALA A 323 -9.54 19.78 24.43
C ALA A 323 -10.61 19.50 23.37
N GLY A 324 -10.74 20.38 22.39
CA GLY A 324 -11.51 20.13 21.18
C GLY A 324 -10.75 19.12 20.29
N HIS A 325 -11.43 18.13 19.75
CA HIS A 325 -10.84 17.13 18.85
C HIS A 325 -11.33 17.35 17.42
N ALA A 326 -10.42 17.36 16.44
CA ALA A 326 -10.73 17.60 15.05
C ALA A 326 -10.14 16.50 14.14
N ASP A 327 -10.94 16.07 13.16
CA ASP A 327 -10.47 15.30 12.02
C ASP A 327 -9.75 16.25 11.05
N PHE A 328 -8.47 16.44 11.31
CA PHE A 328 -7.63 17.28 10.48
C PHE A 328 -6.18 16.84 10.54
N SER A 329 -5.66 16.34 9.42
CA SER A 329 -4.23 16.13 9.19
C SER A 329 -3.82 16.81 7.90
N PRO A 330 -2.95 17.83 7.94
CA PRO A 330 -2.44 18.44 6.71
C PRO A 330 -1.27 17.65 6.11
N VAL A 331 -0.78 16.59 6.77
CA VAL A 331 0.47 15.91 6.42
C VAL A 331 0.36 15.19 5.09
N GLU A 332 -0.78 14.54 4.81
CA GLU A 332 -1.03 13.90 3.51
C GLU A 332 -0.88 14.90 2.34
N ALA A 333 -1.51 16.07 2.45
CA ALA A 333 -1.39 17.13 1.45
C ALA A 333 0.02 17.76 1.39
N MET A 334 0.75 17.76 2.51
CA MET A 334 2.16 18.20 2.54
C MET A 334 3.07 17.22 1.82
N ARG A 335 2.86 15.91 1.99
CA ARG A 335 3.64 14.84 1.34
C ARG A 335 3.36 14.75 -0.16
N ALA A 336 2.11 15.00 -0.58
CA ALA A 336 1.71 14.85 -1.97
C ALA A 336 2.54 15.73 -2.91
N ALA A 337 2.76 17.01 -2.58
CA ALA A 337 3.58 17.94 -3.34
C ALA A 337 5.07 17.75 -2.99
N LYS A 338 5.83 17.14 -3.88
CA LYS A 338 7.26 16.87 -3.68
C LYS A 338 8.11 18.13 -3.90
N THR A 339 9.24 18.23 -3.19
CA THR A 339 10.27 19.25 -3.46
C THR A 339 11.05 18.89 -4.71
N PRO A 340 11.76 19.85 -5.35
CA PRO A 340 12.63 19.54 -6.48
C PRO A 340 13.68 18.46 -6.16
N GLU A 341 14.28 18.50 -4.96
CA GLU A 341 15.28 17.55 -4.50
C GLU A 341 14.69 16.14 -4.38
N VAL A 342 13.47 16.00 -3.86
CA VAL A 342 12.76 14.73 -3.82
C VAL A 342 12.43 14.22 -5.23
N LEU A 343 12.02 15.10 -6.15
CA LEU A 343 11.77 14.71 -7.54
C LEU A 343 13.05 14.22 -8.23
N ASP A 344 14.21 14.81 -7.91
CA ASP A 344 15.50 14.32 -8.44
C ASP A 344 15.86 12.95 -7.87
N GLN A 345 15.54 12.65 -6.58
CA GLN A 345 15.65 11.30 -6.04
C GLN A 345 14.76 10.30 -6.79
N PHE A 346 13.54 10.69 -7.14
CA PHE A 346 12.65 9.85 -7.95
C PHE A 346 13.23 9.58 -9.34
N ARG A 347 13.72 10.61 -10.04
CA ARG A 347 14.31 10.44 -11.39
C ARG A 347 15.50 9.47 -11.37
N ASP A 348 16.39 9.58 -10.39
CA ASP A 348 17.52 8.65 -10.21
C ASP A 348 17.04 7.22 -9.87
N ALA A 349 16.12 7.09 -8.92
CA ALA A 349 15.56 5.80 -8.50
C ALA A 349 14.87 5.08 -9.67
N PHE A 350 14.07 5.80 -10.46
CA PHE A 350 13.37 5.23 -11.62
C PHE A 350 14.31 4.89 -12.78
N ALA A 351 15.40 5.63 -12.97
CA ALA A 351 16.42 5.26 -13.95
C ALA A 351 17.07 3.91 -13.61
N ARG A 352 17.42 3.68 -12.35
CA ARG A 352 18.00 2.42 -11.86
C ARG A 352 16.97 1.28 -11.87
N SER A 353 15.75 1.56 -11.42
CA SER A 353 14.65 0.58 -11.40
C SER A 353 14.26 0.14 -12.80
N SER A 354 14.11 1.08 -13.75
CA SER A 354 13.82 0.79 -15.15
C SER A 354 14.86 -0.12 -15.79
N ALA A 355 16.15 0.11 -15.52
CA ALA A 355 17.21 -0.74 -16.03
C ALA A 355 17.14 -2.17 -15.44
N ALA A 356 16.82 -2.31 -14.14
CA ALA A 356 16.64 -3.62 -13.51
C ALA A 356 15.45 -4.39 -14.11
N ILE A 357 14.31 -3.71 -14.27
CA ILE A 357 13.09 -4.30 -14.82
C ILE A 357 13.30 -4.70 -16.29
N ALA A 358 13.95 -3.86 -17.10
CA ALA A 358 14.25 -4.21 -18.49
C ALA A 358 15.12 -5.47 -18.62
N ASP A 359 16.14 -5.62 -17.75
CA ASP A 359 16.96 -6.84 -17.70
C ASP A 359 16.11 -8.06 -17.33
N ALA A 360 15.24 -7.93 -16.31
CA ALA A 360 14.35 -9.00 -15.88
C ALA A 360 13.34 -9.39 -16.97
N MET A 361 12.80 -8.41 -17.71
CA MET A 361 11.83 -8.68 -18.79
C MET A 361 12.50 -9.34 -20.00
N ARG A 362 13.71 -8.93 -20.38
CA ARG A 362 14.49 -9.62 -21.41
C ARG A 362 14.76 -11.08 -21.01
N TRP A 363 15.16 -11.29 -19.76
CA TRP A 363 15.38 -12.63 -19.23
C TRP A 363 14.08 -13.44 -19.16
N ALA A 364 12.97 -12.87 -18.69
CA ALA A 364 11.65 -13.51 -18.66
C ALA A 364 11.22 -13.98 -20.06
N LYS A 365 11.49 -13.16 -21.09
CA LYS A 365 11.12 -13.46 -22.46
C LYS A 365 11.90 -14.65 -23.05
N THR A 366 13.21 -14.70 -22.89
CA THR A 366 14.08 -15.65 -23.58
C THR A 366 14.69 -16.72 -22.68
N GLY A 367 14.92 -16.41 -21.40
CA GLY A 367 15.58 -17.29 -20.44
C GLY A 367 17.02 -17.64 -20.79
N GLU A 368 17.55 -18.63 -20.10
CA GLU A 368 18.83 -19.26 -20.42
C GLU A 368 18.59 -20.48 -21.31
N PRO A 369 19.32 -20.66 -22.42
CA PRO A 369 19.12 -21.80 -23.32
C PRO A 369 19.22 -23.15 -22.60
N GLY A 370 18.23 -24.03 -22.82
CA GLY A 370 18.21 -25.36 -22.27
C GLY A 370 17.88 -25.50 -20.79
N ARG A 371 17.52 -24.40 -20.10
CA ARG A 371 17.13 -24.39 -18.69
C ARG A 371 15.66 -24.06 -18.52
N ARG A 372 14.99 -24.75 -17.60
CA ARG A 372 13.65 -24.39 -17.14
C ARG A 372 13.75 -23.25 -16.12
N HIS A 373 12.79 -22.33 -16.17
CA HIS A 373 12.70 -21.20 -15.27
C HIS A 373 11.29 -21.12 -14.70
N SER A 374 11.18 -20.74 -13.45
CA SER A 374 9.92 -20.60 -12.72
C SER A 374 9.60 -19.13 -12.43
N GLU A 375 8.38 -18.88 -11.95
CA GLU A 375 7.98 -17.57 -11.41
C GLU A 375 8.91 -17.13 -10.26
N TYR A 376 9.32 -18.08 -9.41
CA TYR A 376 10.25 -17.81 -8.32
C TYR A 376 11.64 -17.40 -8.84
N ASP A 377 12.12 -18.00 -9.94
CA ASP A 377 13.39 -17.59 -10.56
C ASP A 377 13.32 -16.17 -11.11
N LEU A 378 12.16 -15.75 -11.67
CA LEU A 378 11.94 -14.38 -12.12
C LEU A 378 11.93 -13.39 -10.95
N ALA A 379 11.23 -13.70 -9.87
CA ALA A 379 11.23 -12.87 -8.65
C ALA A 379 12.64 -12.73 -8.06
N ARG A 380 13.45 -13.79 -8.12
CA ARG A 380 14.86 -13.73 -7.69
C ARG A 380 15.72 -12.91 -8.63
N MET A 381 15.52 -13.08 -9.93
CA MET A 381 16.28 -12.34 -10.95
C MET A 381 16.11 -10.83 -10.80
N ILE A 382 14.88 -10.35 -10.62
CA ILE A 382 14.64 -8.93 -10.42
C ILE A 382 15.24 -8.43 -9.08
N ASN A 383 15.16 -9.20 -8.00
CA ASN A 383 15.78 -8.83 -6.72
C ASN A 383 17.31 -8.70 -6.84
N ASP A 384 17.95 -9.64 -7.56
CA ASP A 384 19.40 -9.57 -7.84
C ASP A 384 19.75 -8.36 -8.72
N ALA A 385 18.91 -8.04 -9.72
CA ALA A 385 19.09 -6.87 -10.59
C ALA A 385 18.95 -5.55 -9.84
N TYR A 386 18.00 -5.45 -8.90
CA TYR A 386 17.87 -4.30 -7.98
C TYR A 386 19.08 -4.16 -7.07
N GLY A 387 19.50 -5.24 -6.42
CA GLY A 387 20.68 -5.24 -5.55
C GLY A 387 21.96 -4.86 -6.28
N ALA A 388 22.14 -5.28 -7.54
CA ALA A 388 23.27 -4.88 -8.39
C ALA A 388 23.26 -3.37 -8.71
N ARG A 389 22.13 -2.69 -8.56
CA ARG A 389 21.94 -1.25 -8.78
C ARG A 389 21.75 -0.46 -7.48
N SER A 390 22.22 -1.02 -6.37
CA SER A 390 22.21 -0.37 -5.04
C SER A 390 20.82 -0.11 -4.46
N ALA A 391 19.81 -0.87 -4.87
CA ALA A 391 18.55 -0.89 -4.14
C ALA A 391 18.78 -1.44 -2.73
N VAL A 392 18.00 -0.94 -1.76
CA VAL A 392 18.15 -1.27 -0.33
C VAL A 392 17.04 -2.15 0.21
N ALA A 393 15.84 -2.07 -0.38
CA ALA A 393 14.67 -2.90 -0.06
C ALA A 393 13.70 -2.94 -1.23
N LEU A 394 12.72 -3.85 -1.20
CA LEU A 394 11.58 -3.85 -2.11
C LEU A 394 10.48 -2.92 -1.58
N THR A 395 9.66 -2.38 -2.48
CA THR A 395 8.49 -1.54 -2.12
C THR A 395 7.24 -2.38 -1.84
N PHE A 396 7.16 -3.57 -2.40
CA PHE A 396 6.15 -4.60 -2.13
C PHE A 396 6.70 -5.98 -2.52
N THR A 397 5.96 -7.02 -2.19
CA THR A 397 6.29 -8.37 -2.64
C THR A 397 6.15 -8.46 -4.15
N THR A 398 7.25 -8.73 -4.84
CA THR A 398 7.28 -8.84 -6.30
C THR A 398 6.19 -9.78 -6.82
N ILE A 399 5.42 -9.32 -7.78
CA ILE A 399 4.46 -10.12 -8.53
C ILE A 399 5.18 -10.65 -9.78
N ALA A 400 5.43 -11.95 -9.82
CA ALA A 400 5.97 -12.65 -10.98
C ALA A 400 4.98 -13.76 -11.36
N ALA A 401 4.21 -13.54 -12.41
CA ALA A 401 3.05 -14.36 -12.74
C ALA A 401 3.10 -14.86 -14.18
N ASN A 402 2.95 -16.18 -14.37
CA ASN A 402 2.94 -16.83 -15.67
C ASN A 402 1.54 -17.31 -16.08
N GLY A 403 1.16 -17.08 -17.33
CA GLY A 403 -0.08 -17.58 -17.90
C GLY A 403 -1.31 -17.17 -17.08
N ALA A 404 -2.12 -18.12 -16.65
CA ALA A 404 -3.36 -17.88 -15.92
C ALA A 404 -3.16 -17.13 -14.59
N ASN A 405 -1.99 -17.24 -13.94
CA ASN A 405 -1.68 -16.52 -12.71
C ASN A 405 -1.62 -15.00 -12.91
N SER A 406 -1.25 -14.54 -14.11
CA SER A 406 -1.23 -13.11 -14.45
C SER A 406 -2.63 -12.47 -14.51
N ALA A 407 -3.69 -13.29 -14.53
CA ALA A 407 -5.06 -12.78 -14.39
C ALA A 407 -5.44 -12.40 -12.95
N SER A 408 -4.60 -12.72 -11.96
CA SER A 408 -4.74 -12.26 -10.58
C SER A 408 -3.93 -10.98 -10.39
N ALA A 409 -4.59 -9.83 -10.26
CA ALA A 409 -3.92 -8.52 -10.23
C ALA A 409 -2.88 -8.39 -9.10
N HIS A 410 -3.09 -9.06 -7.96
CA HIS A 410 -2.21 -9.07 -6.79
C HIS A 410 -1.67 -10.48 -6.48
N TYR A 411 -1.15 -11.15 -7.52
CA TYR A 411 -0.56 -12.48 -7.37
C TYR A 411 0.79 -12.42 -6.64
N THR A 412 0.82 -12.89 -5.39
CA THR A 412 2.03 -12.87 -4.54
C THR A 412 2.60 -14.26 -4.25
N ALA A 413 2.10 -15.30 -4.93
CA ALA A 413 2.46 -16.70 -4.69
C ALA A 413 3.44 -17.26 -5.72
N ALA A 414 4.39 -16.45 -6.21
CA ALA A 414 5.41 -16.89 -7.15
C ALA A 414 6.11 -18.18 -6.65
N SER A 415 6.03 -19.25 -7.41
CA SER A 415 6.39 -20.60 -6.99
C SER A 415 7.51 -21.20 -7.84
N PRO A 416 8.43 -21.98 -7.25
CA PRO A 416 9.41 -22.74 -8.01
C PRO A 416 8.77 -23.88 -8.83
N GLU A 417 7.55 -24.31 -8.51
CA GLU A 417 6.81 -25.36 -9.24
C GLU A 417 6.07 -24.81 -10.47
N VAL A 418 5.85 -23.49 -10.55
CA VAL A 418 5.20 -22.86 -11.71
C VAL A 418 6.24 -22.41 -12.72
N GLU A 419 6.35 -23.19 -13.81
CA GLU A 419 7.31 -22.92 -14.89
C GLU A 419 6.84 -21.77 -15.78
N LEU A 420 7.78 -20.93 -16.24
CA LEU A 420 7.53 -19.94 -17.30
C LEU A 420 7.33 -20.67 -18.63
N THR A 421 6.10 -20.72 -19.08
CA THR A 421 5.65 -21.58 -20.18
C THR A 421 5.74 -20.87 -21.53
N GLU A 422 6.26 -21.57 -22.53
CA GLU A 422 6.36 -21.08 -23.91
C GLU A 422 5.01 -20.64 -24.49
N GLY A 423 4.95 -19.43 -25.04
CA GLY A 423 3.74 -18.84 -25.62
C GLY A 423 2.77 -18.23 -24.61
N GLU A 424 3.09 -18.28 -23.31
CA GLU A 424 2.28 -17.65 -22.27
C GLU A 424 2.74 -16.22 -21.97
N LEU A 425 1.80 -15.41 -21.42
CA LEU A 425 2.10 -14.08 -20.88
C LEU A 425 2.87 -14.23 -19.56
N VAL A 426 3.95 -13.48 -19.41
CA VAL A 426 4.69 -13.36 -18.16
C VAL A 426 4.60 -11.92 -17.69
N LEU A 427 3.90 -11.70 -16.57
CA LEU A 427 3.74 -10.42 -15.93
C LEU A 427 4.77 -10.30 -14.80
N LEU A 428 5.49 -9.20 -14.79
CA LEU A 428 6.32 -8.75 -13.68
C LEU A 428 5.84 -7.39 -13.20
N ASP A 429 5.51 -7.31 -11.93
CA ASP A 429 5.20 -6.08 -11.23
C ASP A 429 6.10 -5.98 -10.00
N SER A 430 6.92 -4.92 -9.95
CA SER A 430 7.95 -4.82 -8.94
C SER A 430 8.46 -3.40 -8.77
N GLY A 431 8.90 -3.10 -7.55
CA GLY A 431 9.53 -1.85 -7.21
C GLY A 431 10.56 -1.99 -6.10
N ALA A 432 11.41 -0.99 -5.96
CA ALA A 432 12.47 -0.98 -4.97
C ALA A 432 12.68 0.40 -4.36
N TYR A 433 13.22 0.42 -3.15
CA TYR A 433 13.74 1.61 -2.50
C TYR A 433 15.24 1.75 -2.77
N TYR A 434 15.67 2.98 -2.98
CA TYR A 434 17.06 3.38 -3.06
C TYR A 434 17.42 4.26 -1.86
N GLU A 435 18.56 4.93 -1.90
CA GLU A 435 19.13 5.65 -0.76
C GLU A 435 18.18 6.66 -0.10
N GLY A 436 17.41 7.42 -0.87
CA GLY A 436 16.42 8.38 -0.36
C GLY A 436 15.18 7.75 0.29
N GLY A 437 14.98 6.43 0.13
CA GLY A 437 13.82 5.73 0.68
C GLY A 437 12.50 6.17 0.06
N PHE A 438 12.52 6.61 -1.21
CA PHE A 438 11.33 6.85 -2.03
C PHE A 438 11.04 5.62 -2.89
N ALA A 439 9.76 5.28 -3.02
CA ALA A 439 9.33 4.06 -3.69
C ALA A 439 9.43 4.16 -5.21
N THR A 440 9.84 3.07 -5.87
CA THR A 440 9.58 2.88 -7.29
C THR A 440 8.53 1.80 -7.50
N ASP A 441 7.91 1.80 -8.68
CA ASP A 441 6.87 0.88 -9.07
C ASP A 441 6.82 0.76 -10.59
N CYS A 442 6.62 -0.45 -11.13
CA CYS A 442 6.42 -0.64 -12.56
C CYS A 442 5.95 -2.03 -12.89
N THR A 443 4.89 -2.13 -13.66
CA THR A 443 4.43 -3.39 -14.26
C THR A 443 4.78 -3.45 -15.75
N ARG A 444 5.29 -4.62 -16.19
CA ARG A 444 5.47 -4.98 -17.59
C ARG A 444 5.07 -6.44 -17.85
N VAL A 445 4.71 -6.72 -19.09
CA VAL A 445 4.34 -8.06 -19.55
C VAL A 445 5.11 -8.40 -20.81
N VAL A 446 5.58 -9.66 -20.91
CA VAL A 446 6.18 -10.19 -22.12
C VAL A 446 5.55 -11.53 -22.51
N LEU A 447 5.62 -11.85 -23.79
CA LEU A 447 5.38 -13.21 -24.28
C LEU A 447 6.62 -14.07 -24.00
N ARG A 448 6.47 -15.18 -23.28
CA ARG A 448 7.55 -16.16 -23.17
C ARG A 448 7.85 -16.73 -24.54
N ARG A 449 9.04 -16.45 -25.08
CA ARG A 449 9.42 -16.83 -26.44
C ARG A 449 10.87 -17.28 -26.49
N THR A 450 11.08 -18.58 -26.28
CA THR A 450 12.42 -19.20 -26.37
C THR A 450 12.66 -19.82 -27.75
N ARG A 451 11.59 -20.02 -28.56
CA ARG A 451 11.64 -20.57 -29.89
C ARG A 451 11.21 -19.56 -30.93
N PRO A 452 11.86 -19.50 -32.10
CA PRO A 452 11.54 -18.55 -33.17
C PRO A 452 10.12 -18.66 -33.74
N ASP A 453 9.54 -19.87 -33.69
CA ASP A 453 8.20 -20.22 -34.22
C ASP A 453 7.06 -19.88 -33.24
N THR A 454 7.37 -19.51 -32.01
CA THR A 454 6.36 -19.08 -31.05
C THR A 454 5.80 -17.71 -31.42
N ALA A 455 4.49 -17.61 -31.50
CA ALA A 455 3.76 -16.37 -31.78
C ALA A 455 2.70 -16.11 -30.72
N ALA A 456 2.44 -14.84 -30.46
CA ALA A 456 1.34 -14.40 -29.60
C ALA A 456 -0.02 -14.80 -30.20
N GLN A 457 -0.93 -15.22 -29.35
CA GLN A 457 -2.32 -15.48 -29.75
C GLN A 457 -3.07 -14.14 -29.98
N PRO A 458 -4.11 -14.11 -30.84
CA PRO A 458 -4.83 -12.87 -31.13
C PRO A 458 -5.37 -12.17 -29.87
N TRP A 459 -5.93 -12.91 -28.89
CA TRP A 459 -6.45 -12.35 -27.66
C TRP A 459 -5.35 -11.73 -26.75
N GLN A 460 -4.12 -12.28 -26.78
CA GLN A 460 -2.98 -11.73 -26.02
C GLN A 460 -2.55 -10.38 -26.61
N ARG A 461 -2.49 -10.29 -27.94
CA ARG A 461 -2.17 -9.04 -28.64
C ARG A 461 -3.26 -7.98 -28.42
N GLU A 462 -4.53 -8.38 -28.48
CA GLU A 462 -5.66 -7.49 -28.25
C GLU A 462 -5.58 -6.86 -26.85
N ILE A 463 -5.57 -7.66 -25.76
CA ILE A 463 -5.59 -7.14 -24.39
C ILE A 463 -4.32 -6.34 -24.06
N TYR A 464 -3.16 -6.74 -24.62
CA TYR A 464 -1.91 -6.01 -24.43
C TYR A 464 -1.99 -4.62 -25.10
N THR A 465 -2.42 -4.58 -26.36
CA THR A 465 -2.50 -3.32 -27.11
C THR A 465 -3.54 -2.38 -26.52
N VAL A 466 -4.69 -2.89 -26.09
CA VAL A 466 -5.73 -2.06 -25.45
C VAL A 466 -5.25 -1.50 -24.11
N ALA A 467 -4.59 -2.30 -23.26
CA ALA A 467 -4.00 -1.81 -22.02
C ALA A 467 -2.91 -0.76 -22.29
N LEU A 468 -2.08 -0.95 -23.31
CA LEU A 468 -1.06 0.01 -23.73
C LEU A 468 -1.70 1.34 -24.21
N LYS A 469 -2.74 1.29 -25.04
CA LYS A 469 -3.49 2.49 -25.49
C LYS A 469 -4.07 3.24 -24.29
N ALA A 470 -4.65 2.53 -23.32
CA ALA A 470 -5.19 3.12 -22.11
C ALA A 470 -4.08 3.80 -21.26
N CYS A 471 -2.91 3.15 -21.12
CA CYS A 471 -1.75 3.75 -20.47
C CYS A 471 -1.27 5.01 -21.20
N ILE A 472 -1.06 4.95 -22.53
CA ILE A 472 -0.68 6.12 -23.34
C ILE A 472 -1.69 7.26 -23.14
N LYS A 473 -3.01 6.96 -23.15
CA LYS A 473 -4.04 7.97 -22.91
C LYS A 473 -3.83 8.73 -21.62
N GLY A 474 -3.49 8.03 -20.53
CA GLY A 474 -3.17 8.64 -19.23
C GLY A 474 -1.88 9.43 -19.21
N LEU A 475 -0.89 9.04 -20.03
CA LEU A 475 0.44 9.68 -20.05
C LEU A 475 0.48 10.98 -20.87
N VAL A 476 -0.27 11.05 -21.97
CA VAL A 476 -0.13 12.16 -22.95
C VAL A 476 -1.28 13.16 -22.93
N THR A 477 -2.41 12.84 -22.28
CA THR A 477 -3.56 13.76 -22.26
C THR A 477 -3.31 14.90 -21.28
N PRO A 478 -3.34 16.17 -21.74
CA PRO A 478 -3.40 17.30 -20.82
C PRO A 478 -4.79 17.37 -20.18
N PHE A 479 -4.84 17.66 -18.88
CA PHE A 479 -6.09 17.80 -18.13
C PHE A 479 -6.23 19.24 -17.59
N PRO A 480 -7.46 19.78 -17.48
CA PRO A 480 -7.69 21.06 -16.82
C PRO A 480 -7.12 21.06 -15.37
N LYS A 481 -6.67 22.22 -14.89
CA LYS A 481 -6.14 22.36 -13.51
C LYS A 481 -7.13 21.99 -12.42
N ASP A 482 -8.42 22.16 -12.68
CA ASP A 482 -9.51 21.82 -11.76
C ASP A 482 -10.02 20.37 -11.96
N ALA A 483 -9.41 19.60 -12.88
CA ALA A 483 -9.72 18.18 -13.02
C ALA A 483 -9.37 17.40 -11.76
N THR A 484 -10.11 16.34 -11.55
CA THR A 484 -9.91 15.39 -10.46
C THR A 484 -9.24 14.11 -10.96
N GLY A 485 -8.71 13.31 -10.03
CA GLY A 485 -8.23 11.98 -10.39
C GLY A 485 -9.33 11.05 -10.92
N GLY A 486 -10.61 11.36 -10.63
CA GLY A 486 -11.75 10.67 -11.22
C GLY A 486 -11.91 10.95 -12.72
N ASP A 487 -11.57 12.17 -13.16
CA ASP A 487 -11.62 12.54 -14.58
C ASP A 487 -10.51 11.84 -15.37
N VAL A 488 -9.31 11.72 -14.79
CA VAL A 488 -8.20 10.96 -15.39
C VAL A 488 -8.55 9.47 -15.48
N ASP A 489 -9.05 8.87 -14.39
CA ASP A 489 -9.50 7.45 -14.38
C ASP A 489 -10.57 7.22 -15.45
N ALA A 490 -11.55 8.10 -15.56
CA ALA A 490 -12.63 7.97 -16.56
C ALA A 490 -12.07 7.99 -17.99
N ALA A 491 -11.12 8.88 -18.30
CA ALA A 491 -10.51 8.97 -19.61
C ALA A 491 -9.69 7.72 -19.97
N VAL A 492 -8.87 7.21 -19.04
CA VAL A 492 -8.07 6.00 -19.22
C VAL A 492 -8.94 4.76 -19.35
N ARG A 493 -9.90 4.59 -18.44
CA ARG A 493 -10.82 3.45 -18.41
C ARG A 493 -11.74 3.38 -19.62
N GLN A 494 -12.12 4.54 -20.18
CA GLN A 494 -12.96 4.59 -21.38
C GLN A 494 -12.29 3.89 -22.57
N VAL A 495 -10.95 3.98 -22.71
CA VAL A 495 -10.22 3.25 -23.76
C VAL A 495 -10.43 1.74 -23.65
N CYS A 496 -10.37 1.18 -22.43
CA CYS A 496 -10.65 -0.24 -22.22
C CYS A 496 -12.12 -0.58 -22.55
N ARG A 497 -13.07 0.25 -22.12
CA ARG A 497 -14.50 0.04 -22.33
C ARG A 497 -14.91 0.08 -23.79
N ASP A 498 -14.30 0.95 -24.59
CA ASP A 498 -14.54 1.04 -26.03
C ASP A 498 -14.16 -0.26 -26.77
N HIS A 499 -13.31 -1.09 -26.14
CA HIS A 499 -12.89 -2.41 -26.64
C HIS A 499 -13.55 -3.57 -25.87
N GLY A 500 -14.59 -3.29 -25.05
CA GLY A 500 -15.34 -4.32 -24.31
C GLY A 500 -14.66 -4.84 -23.05
N HIS A 501 -13.63 -4.14 -22.54
CA HIS A 501 -12.89 -4.51 -21.32
C HIS A 501 -13.09 -3.48 -20.20
N ASP A 502 -12.83 -3.90 -18.97
CA ASP A 502 -12.73 -3.04 -17.78
C ASP A 502 -11.81 -3.71 -16.75
N PHE A 503 -11.41 -2.97 -15.70
CA PHE A 503 -10.56 -3.51 -14.64
C PHE A 503 -11.08 -3.14 -13.24
N GLY A 504 -10.77 -4.02 -12.27
CA GLY A 504 -11.33 -3.98 -10.92
C GLY A 504 -10.53 -3.19 -9.89
N HIS A 505 -9.61 -2.32 -10.31
CA HIS A 505 -8.78 -1.48 -9.42
C HIS A 505 -8.77 -0.02 -9.88
N GLY A 506 -8.10 0.87 -9.15
CA GLY A 506 -7.88 2.25 -9.59
C GLY A 506 -6.96 2.31 -10.81
N THR A 507 -7.03 3.39 -11.55
CA THR A 507 -6.07 3.67 -12.64
C THR A 507 -4.70 4.07 -12.11
N GLY A 508 -4.62 4.56 -10.85
CA GLY A 508 -3.36 4.93 -10.24
C GLY A 508 -3.48 5.43 -8.80
N HIS A 509 -2.37 5.38 -8.11
CA HIS A 509 -2.17 5.80 -6.72
C HIS A 509 -0.96 6.71 -6.60
N GLY A 510 -0.94 7.56 -5.56
CA GLY A 510 0.26 8.34 -5.24
C GLY A 510 1.44 7.45 -4.88
N VAL A 511 2.65 7.91 -5.19
CA VAL A 511 3.91 7.24 -4.87
C VAL A 511 4.81 8.20 -4.08
N GLY A 512 5.37 7.72 -2.97
CA GLY A 512 6.16 8.55 -2.08
C GLY A 512 7.12 7.77 -1.22
N ILE A 513 7.10 8.02 0.08
CA ILE A 513 7.82 7.24 1.10
C ILE A 513 7.28 5.81 1.14
N HIS A 514 5.99 5.65 0.87
CA HIS A 514 5.34 4.38 0.65
C HIS A 514 4.89 4.26 -0.81
N VAL A 515 4.78 3.04 -1.33
CA VAL A 515 4.36 2.80 -2.71
C VAL A 515 2.93 3.30 -2.95
N HIS A 516 2.02 3.08 -2.00
CA HIS A 516 0.65 3.61 -1.99
C HIS A 516 0.56 4.86 -1.10
N GLU A 517 0.97 6.00 -1.60
CA GLU A 517 0.90 7.25 -0.83
C GLU A 517 -0.44 7.98 -1.07
N GLY A 518 -1.02 8.55 -0.02
CA GLY A 518 -2.23 9.38 -0.10
C GLY A 518 -1.99 10.76 -0.73
N GLY A 519 -3.08 11.55 -0.84
CA GLY A 519 -3.07 12.93 -1.33
C GLY A 519 -3.32 13.11 -2.82
N VAL A 520 -3.13 12.05 -3.63
CA VAL A 520 -3.51 11.96 -5.04
C VAL A 520 -3.98 10.54 -5.37
N ARG A 521 -4.96 10.41 -6.26
CA ARG A 521 -5.48 9.08 -6.64
C ARG A 521 -6.25 9.15 -7.95
N PHE A 522 -5.93 8.31 -8.91
CA PHE A 522 -6.71 8.08 -10.13
C PHE A 522 -7.59 6.84 -9.94
N ALA A 523 -8.87 7.07 -9.64
CA ALA A 523 -9.82 5.99 -9.39
C ALA A 523 -11.26 6.46 -9.66
N PRO A 524 -12.21 5.54 -9.89
CA PRO A 524 -13.60 5.91 -10.11
C PRO A 524 -14.15 6.80 -9.00
N GLY A 525 -14.63 7.99 -9.37
CA GLY A 525 -15.22 8.95 -8.44
C GLY A 525 -14.26 9.66 -7.48
N SER A 526 -12.94 9.52 -7.68
CA SER A 526 -11.94 10.25 -6.90
C SER A 526 -12.18 11.75 -6.97
N LYS A 527 -12.10 12.43 -5.81
CA LYS A 527 -12.23 13.88 -5.66
C LYS A 527 -10.90 14.58 -5.42
N TYR A 528 -9.81 13.84 -5.34
CA TYR A 528 -8.48 14.44 -5.27
C TYR A 528 -8.20 15.25 -6.54
N GLY A 529 -7.74 16.48 -6.38
CA GLY A 529 -7.28 17.31 -7.49
C GLY A 529 -5.91 16.86 -8.02
N LEU A 530 -5.51 17.39 -9.16
CA LEU A 530 -4.18 17.18 -9.74
C LEU A 530 -3.17 18.09 -9.03
N VAL A 531 -2.45 17.56 -8.03
CA VAL A 531 -1.49 18.31 -7.22
C VAL A 531 -0.18 18.48 -7.99
N PRO A 532 0.30 19.71 -8.25
CA PRO A 532 1.62 19.93 -8.86
C PRO A 532 2.74 19.26 -8.06
N ASN A 533 3.70 18.67 -8.76
CA ASN A 533 4.81 17.91 -8.21
C ASN A 533 4.41 16.63 -7.45
N ALA A 534 3.18 16.17 -7.55
CA ALA A 534 2.83 14.86 -7.07
C ALA A 534 3.36 13.77 -8.03
N VAL A 535 3.75 12.63 -7.44
CA VAL A 535 4.18 11.43 -8.16
C VAL A 535 3.04 10.41 -8.06
N ILE A 536 2.62 9.86 -9.20
CA ILE A 536 1.43 8.99 -9.27
C ILE A 536 1.59 7.93 -10.35
N SER A 537 0.99 6.73 -10.14
CA SER A 537 0.96 5.66 -11.14
C SER A 537 -0.13 5.89 -12.21
N VAL A 538 0.09 5.31 -13.38
CA VAL A 538 -0.89 5.11 -14.46
C VAL A 538 -0.77 3.64 -14.89
N GLU A 539 -1.69 2.81 -14.44
CA GLU A 539 -1.57 1.34 -14.44
C GLU A 539 -2.82 0.59 -14.93
N PRO A 540 -3.43 0.94 -16.07
CA PRO A 540 -4.56 0.18 -16.58
C PRO A 540 -4.19 -1.29 -16.80
N GLY A 541 -5.16 -2.20 -16.59
CA GLY A 541 -4.97 -3.63 -16.80
C GLY A 541 -6.19 -4.32 -17.38
N ILE A 542 -6.00 -5.48 -18.00
CA ILE A 542 -7.07 -6.35 -18.51
C ILE A 542 -6.75 -7.77 -18.07
N TYR A 543 -7.68 -8.39 -17.36
CA TYR A 543 -7.50 -9.71 -16.75
C TYR A 543 -8.58 -10.67 -17.25
N VAL A 544 -8.13 -11.80 -17.84
CA VAL A 544 -9.03 -12.83 -18.39
C VAL A 544 -8.91 -14.08 -17.53
N PRO A 545 -9.87 -14.36 -16.64
CA PRO A 545 -9.80 -15.48 -15.71
C PRO A 545 -9.53 -16.81 -16.42
N GLY A 546 -8.57 -17.58 -15.90
CA GLY A 546 -8.16 -18.87 -16.44
C GLY A 546 -7.30 -18.82 -17.72
N LYS A 547 -6.99 -17.62 -18.24
CA LYS A 547 -6.13 -17.43 -19.42
C LYS A 547 -4.89 -16.62 -19.11
N GLY A 548 -5.04 -15.38 -18.65
CA GLY A 548 -3.93 -14.50 -18.35
C GLY A 548 -4.36 -13.04 -18.23
N GLY A 549 -3.43 -12.18 -17.88
CA GLY A 549 -3.69 -10.75 -17.71
C GLY A 549 -2.53 -9.89 -18.16
N VAL A 550 -2.83 -8.64 -18.43
CA VAL A 550 -1.88 -7.59 -18.79
C VAL A 550 -2.15 -6.39 -17.88
N ARG A 551 -1.09 -5.85 -17.27
CA ARG A 551 -1.03 -4.50 -16.71
C ARG A 551 0.17 -3.80 -17.33
N ILE A 552 -0.03 -2.55 -17.75
CA ILE A 552 1.05 -1.70 -18.23
C ILE A 552 1.05 -0.47 -17.35
N GLU A 553 2.14 -0.27 -16.65
CA GLU A 553 2.25 0.76 -15.64
C GLU A 553 3.44 1.67 -15.87
N ASN A 554 3.17 2.95 -15.77
CA ASN A 554 4.17 3.99 -15.70
C ASN A 554 3.89 4.90 -14.51
N ILE A 555 4.94 5.51 -13.98
CA ILE A 555 4.85 6.51 -12.91
C ILE A 555 5.15 7.88 -13.49
N VAL A 556 4.34 8.86 -13.12
CA VAL A 556 4.45 10.22 -13.66
C VAL A 556 4.54 11.27 -12.55
N ILE A 557 5.19 12.38 -12.86
CA ILE A 557 5.13 13.61 -12.07
C ILE A 557 4.08 14.52 -12.71
N ILE A 558 3.20 15.09 -11.90
CA ILE A 558 2.18 16.06 -12.36
C ILE A 558 2.81 17.45 -12.43
N HIS A 559 2.77 18.10 -13.60
CA HIS A 559 3.27 19.46 -13.80
C HIS A 559 2.18 20.39 -14.34
N PRO A 560 2.21 21.68 -13.96
CA PRO A 560 1.51 22.70 -14.75
C PRO A 560 2.09 22.71 -16.17
N SER A 561 1.23 22.79 -17.18
CA SER A 561 1.67 22.89 -18.58
C SER A 561 2.40 24.21 -18.83
N GLU A 562 3.55 24.15 -19.49
CA GLU A 562 4.27 25.35 -19.96
C GLU A 562 3.62 25.94 -21.22
N GLN A 563 2.90 25.13 -22.00
CA GLN A 563 2.31 25.51 -23.28
C GLN A 563 0.88 26.01 -23.13
N GLU A 564 0.11 25.41 -22.21
CA GLU A 564 -1.31 25.71 -21.97
C GLU A 564 -1.54 26.09 -20.50
N PRO A 565 -1.70 27.41 -20.15
CA PRO A 565 -1.65 27.90 -18.78
C PRO A 565 -2.65 27.30 -17.79
N ASP A 566 -3.77 26.75 -18.26
CA ASP A 566 -4.83 26.19 -17.40
C ASP A 566 -4.92 24.67 -17.46
N THR A 567 -3.83 24.02 -17.87
CA THR A 567 -3.76 22.56 -17.93
C THR A 567 -2.61 21.99 -17.11
N MET A 568 -2.75 20.70 -16.76
CA MET A 568 -1.73 19.86 -16.15
C MET A 568 -1.25 18.83 -17.15
N THR A 569 0.04 18.56 -17.13
CA THR A 569 0.72 17.55 -17.97
C THR A 569 1.52 16.60 -17.09
N PHE A 570 2.04 15.54 -17.69
CA PHE A 570 2.69 14.46 -16.97
C PHE A 570 4.11 14.21 -17.51
N GLU A 571 5.10 14.22 -16.61
CA GLU A 571 6.48 13.77 -16.87
C GLU A 571 6.58 12.28 -16.56
N ASN A 572 6.85 11.44 -17.54
CA ASN A 572 7.01 10.01 -17.32
C ASN A 572 8.40 9.66 -16.75
N LEU A 573 8.44 8.96 -15.64
CA LEU A 573 9.67 8.52 -14.96
C LEU A 573 10.16 7.15 -15.42
N VAL A 574 9.24 6.27 -15.85
CA VAL A 574 9.56 4.90 -16.25
C VAL A 574 10.05 4.85 -17.69
N THR A 575 11.19 4.22 -17.90
CA THR A 575 11.77 4.00 -19.24
C THR A 575 12.12 2.52 -19.41
N VAL A 576 11.08 1.68 -19.56
CA VAL A 576 11.18 0.24 -19.83
C VAL A 576 10.44 -0.04 -21.11
N GLY A 577 11.13 -0.55 -22.14
CA GLY A 577 10.54 -0.85 -23.44
C GLY A 577 9.40 -1.87 -23.37
N TYR A 578 8.62 -1.92 -24.43
CA TYR A 578 7.48 -2.83 -24.56
C TYR A 578 7.85 -4.12 -25.31
N ASP A 579 6.99 -5.14 -25.20
CA ASP A 579 7.11 -6.35 -26.00
C ASP A 579 6.34 -6.21 -27.31
N TRP A 580 7.07 -5.97 -28.40
CA TRP A 580 6.51 -5.73 -29.73
C TRP A 580 5.89 -6.98 -30.36
N ASP A 581 6.16 -8.19 -29.86
CA ASP A 581 5.44 -9.41 -30.29
C ASP A 581 3.96 -9.39 -29.83
N LEU A 582 3.65 -8.59 -28.78
CA LEU A 582 2.31 -8.45 -28.20
C LEU A 582 1.53 -7.22 -28.71
N ILE A 583 2.15 -6.36 -29.50
CA ILE A 583 1.49 -5.13 -30.01
C ILE A 583 0.84 -5.42 -31.36
N ASP A 584 -0.44 -5.08 -31.47
CA ASP A 584 -1.17 -5.04 -32.73
C ASP A 584 -1.13 -3.64 -33.31
N LEU A 585 -0.30 -3.45 -34.36
CA LEU A 585 -0.11 -2.16 -34.99
C LEU A 585 -1.40 -1.62 -35.64
N ASP A 586 -2.31 -2.48 -36.07
CA ASP A 586 -3.55 -2.08 -36.72
C ASP A 586 -4.56 -1.46 -35.73
N LEU A 587 -4.39 -1.71 -34.44
CA LEU A 587 -5.18 -1.09 -33.38
C LEU A 587 -4.66 0.29 -32.94
N LEU A 588 -3.44 0.67 -33.33
CA LEU A 588 -2.82 1.94 -32.94
C LEU A 588 -3.18 3.07 -33.91
N THR A 589 -3.47 4.24 -33.36
CA THR A 589 -3.55 5.49 -34.14
C THR A 589 -2.15 5.98 -34.54
N ASP A 590 -2.07 6.93 -35.45
CA ASP A 590 -0.78 7.53 -35.85
C ASP A 590 -0.11 8.26 -34.67
N ASP A 591 -0.88 9.01 -33.88
CA ASP A 591 -0.36 9.70 -32.68
C ASP A 591 0.23 8.71 -31.65
N GLU A 592 -0.45 7.57 -31.42
CA GLU A 592 0.05 6.52 -30.51
C GLU A 592 1.33 5.86 -31.06
N ARG A 593 1.43 5.65 -32.38
CA ARG A 593 2.66 5.15 -33.03
C ARG A 593 3.80 6.15 -32.90
N ASP A 594 3.54 7.46 -33.06
CA ASP A 594 4.55 8.51 -32.90
C ASP A 594 5.05 8.58 -31.47
N TYR A 595 4.14 8.57 -30.48
CA TYR A 595 4.50 8.48 -29.08
C TYR A 595 5.38 7.25 -28.78
N LEU A 596 4.97 6.07 -29.24
CA LEU A 596 5.71 4.82 -29.02
C LEU A 596 7.08 4.83 -29.69
N ARG A 597 7.21 5.44 -30.87
CA ARG A 597 8.51 5.62 -31.55
C ARG A 597 9.47 6.46 -30.72
N ASP A 598 9.00 7.58 -30.18
CA ASP A 598 9.83 8.47 -29.37
C ASP A 598 10.18 7.83 -28.01
N TYR A 599 9.22 7.16 -27.40
CA TYR A 599 9.44 6.44 -26.15
C TYR A 599 10.46 5.29 -26.32
N GLU A 600 10.33 4.46 -27.34
CA GLU A 600 11.27 3.36 -27.62
C GLU A 600 12.67 3.87 -28.00
N ARG A 601 12.77 5.01 -28.71
CA ARG A 601 14.06 5.66 -28.96
C ARG A 601 14.75 6.01 -27.64
N LEU A 602 14.03 6.58 -26.67
CA LEU A 602 14.53 6.87 -25.35
C LEU A 602 14.95 5.57 -24.60
N CYS A 603 14.18 4.50 -24.73
CA CYS A 603 14.54 3.20 -24.15
C CYS A 603 15.82 2.62 -24.77
N VAL A 604 16.04 2.78 -26.07
CA VAL A 604 17.29 2.38 -26.74
C VAL A 604 18.47 3.18 -26.21
N GLU A 605 18.33 4.51 -26.13
CA GLU A 605 19.38 5.41 -25.61
C GLU A 605 19.77 5.07 -24.17
N ARG A 606 18.83 4.65 -23.35
CA ARG A 606 19.03 4.26 -21.95
C ARG A 606 19.40 2.79 -21.73
N GLY A 607 19.40 1.97 -22.81
CA GLY A 607 19.68 0.54 -22.72
C GLY A 607 18.57 -0.28 -22.04
N THR A 608 17.34 0.25 -22.01
CA THR A 608 16.17 -0.35 -21.35
C THR A 608 15.13 -0.92 -22.33
N GLN A 609 15.46 -1.01 -23.60
CA GLN A 609 14.64 -1.69 -24.60
C GLN A 609 14.45 -3.17 -24.25
N VAL A 610 13.25 -3.71 -24.39
CA VAL A 610 12.91 -5.12 -24.11
C VAL A 610 12.97 -5.95 -25.37
N THR A 611 12.29 -5.51 -26.45
CA THR A 611 12.37 -6.13 -27.78
C THR A 611 12.61 -5.05 -28.85
N ALA A 612 13.02 -5.48 -30.05
CA ALA A 612 13.22 -4.54 -31.15
C ALA A 612 11.89 -3.90 -31.59
N CYS A 613 11.88 -2.57 -31.66
CA CYS A 613 10.73 -1.80 -32.07
C CYS A 613 10.66 -1.71 -33.62
N PRO A 614 9.57 -2.13 -34.26
CA PRO A 614 9.45 -2.06 -35.71
C PRO A 614 9.19 -0.64 -36.25
N LEU A 615 8.97 0.34 -35.35
CA LEU A 615 8.76 1.75 -35.70
C LEU A 615 10.06 2.57 -35.74
N LEU A 616 11.18 2.02 -35.23
CA LEU A 616 12.53 2.62 -35.29
C LEU A 616 13.25 2.15 -36.55
#